data_3fdf72148252d598157b2f9a67b6a823
#
_entry.id   3fdf72148252d598157b2f9a67b6a823
#
_cell.length_a   1.000
_cell.length_b   1.000
_cell.length_c   1.000
_cell.angle_alpha   90.00
_cell.angle_beta   90.00
_cell.angle_gamma   90.00
#
_symmetry.space_group_name_H-M   'P 1'
#
loop_
_entity.id
_entity.type
_entity.pdbx_description
1 polymer ?
#
loop_
_entity_poly.entity_id
_entity_poly.type
_entity_poly.pdbx_seq_one_letter_code
_entity_poly.pdbx_strand_id
1 'polypeptide(L)'
;KEISMSTCTACQNIGNDKKRLRIAIQKSGRLTDETEKLFKNSGIKIADNRDHLLAHAENLPIDILRVRDDDIPGLVMDHVVDWGIVGQNVLEETTMQRQIDGLYTGYNEVMKLNFGDCRLSVAIPTEKEWHGLKDLEGCRIATTYPFLLRRVMQQHSVNFKSVLLTGSVEVAPRAGLADAICDLVCTGATLQSNGLKEVETIYTSQAVLIGRDQELYPEKQAIADLLIQRFKGVLAAVDSKYIMMNAPRAKLE
;
A
#
# COMPACT_ATOMS: atom_id res chain seq x y z
N LYS A 1 -49.15 10.66 24.49
CA LYS A 1 -47.97 9.92 25.00
C LYS A 1 -46.87 10.12 23.96
N GLU A 2 -46.04 11.12 24.16
CA GLU A 2 -44.83 11.37 23.38
C GLU A 2 -43.81 10.28 23.71
N ILE A 3 -43.38 9.57 22.67
CA ILE A 3 -42.27 8.60 22.77
C ILE A 3 -41.00 9.43 22.68
N SER A 4 -40.35 9.60 23.82
CA SER A 4 -38.98 10.15 23.92
C SER A 4 -38.04 9.24 23.11
N MET A 5 -37.55 9.73 21.99
CA MET A 5 -36.43 9.12 21.27
C MET A 5 -35.18 9.27 22.15
N SER A 6 -34.84 8.22 22.89
CA SER A 6 -33.53 8.13 23.51
C SER A 6 -32.49 8.13 22.40
N THR A 7 -31.66 9.17 22.38
CA THR A 7 -30.53 9.32 21.46
C THR A 7 -29.57 8.15 21.62
N CYS A 8 -29.67 7.19 20.71
CA CYS A 8 -28.74 6.06 20.65
C CYS A 8 -27.31 6.61 20.36
N THR A 9 -26.34 6.18 21.15
CA THR A 9 -24.91 6.53 21.01
C THR A 9 -24.40 6.27 19.56
N ALA A 10 -24.97 5.29 18.86
CA ALA A 10 -24.71 5.01 17.45
C ALA A 10 -25.14 6.17 16.54
N CYS A 11 -26.26 6.86 16.82
CA CYS A 11 -26.71 8.00 16.03
C CYS A 11 -25.86 9.26 16.25
N GLN A 12 -25.22 9.41 17.41
CA GLN A 12 -24.28 10.52 17.67
C GLN A 12 -22.96 10.33 16.91
N ASN A 13 -22.52 9.07 16.68
CA ASN A 13 -21.32 8.76 15.89
C ASN A 13 -21.52 9.06 14.38
N ILE A 14 -22.72 8.90 13.83
CA ILE A 14 -23.02 9.20 12.42
C ILE A 14 -22.83 10.71 12.10
N GLY A 15 -23.15 11.59 13.04
CA GLY A 15 -22.95 13.04 12.88
C GLY A 15 -21.47 13.47 12.88
N ASN A 16 -20.63 12.75 13.61
CA ASN A 16 -19.19 13.01 13.69
C ASN A 16 -18.43 12.43 12.48
N ASP A 17 -18.97 11.40 11.87
CA ASP A 17 -18.43 10.73 10.68
C ASP A 17 -18.42 11.64 9.43
N LYS A 18 -19.33 12.60 9.37
CA LYS A 18 -19.43 13.58 8.28
C LYS A 18 -18.36 14.68 8.28
N LYS A 19 -17.70 14.91 9.42
CA LYS A 19 -16.78 16.04 9.61
C LYS A 19 -15.30 15.63 9.68
N ARG A 20 -15.00 14.37 9.96
CA ARG A 20 -13.64 13.88 10.13
C ARG A 20 -13.23 13.02 8.93
N LEU A 21 -12.09 13.35 8.31
CA LEU A 21 -11.53 12.56 7.22
C LEU A 21 -10.93 11.27 7.80
N ARG A 22 -11.38 10.12 7.34
CA ARG A 22 -10.89 8.82 7.80
C ARG A 22 -9.88 8.26 6.80
N ILE A 23 -8.67 7.93 7.29
CA ILE A 23 -7.57 7.44 6.49
C ILE A 23 -7.13 6.07 7.01
N ALA A 24 -7.17 5.04 6.17
CA ALA A 24 -6.62 3.72 6.49
C ALA A 24 -5.12 3.66 6.15
N ILE A 25 -4.33 3.12 7.07
CA ILE A 25 -2.88 2.92 6.89
C ILE A 25 -2.48 1.53 7.39
N GLN A 26 -1.35 1.04 6.91
CA GLN A 26 -0.78 -0.21 7.37
C GLN A 26 -0.39 -0.12 8.86
N LYS A 27 -0.88 -1.09 9.67
CA LYS A 27 -0.56 -1.16 11.11
C LYS A 27 0.91 -1.47 11.37
N SER A 28 1.45 -2.42 10.62
CA SER A 28 2.84 -2.86 10.72
C SER A 28 3.31 -3.40 9.39
N GLY A 29 4.50 -3.05 8.96
CA GLY A 29 5.09 -3.52 7.72
C GLY A 29 5.86 -2.43 6.98
N ARG A 30 6.13 -2.67 5.72
CA ARG A 30 7.05 -1.90 4.89
C ARG A 30 6.70 -0.41 4.74
N LEU A 31 5.41 -0.07 4.72
CA LEU A 31 4.96 1.31 4.50
C LEU A 31 4.73 2.10 5.80
N THR A 32 4.79 1.44 6.97
CA THR A 32 4.37 2.04 8.24
C THR A 32 5.22 3.26 8.60
N ASP A 33 6.55 3.10 8.65
CA ASP A 33 7.46 4.17 9.11
C ASP A 33 7.45 5.37 8.16
N GLU A 34 7.44 5.13 6.83
CA GLU A 34 7.41 6.23 5.85
C GLU A 34 6.06 6.96 5.86
N THR A 35 4.96 6.26 6.07
CA THR A 35 3.63 6.87 6.23
C THR A 35 3.55 7.73 7.48
N GLU A 36 4.05 7.24 8.62
CA GLU A 36 4.07 8.00 9.87
C GLU A 36 4.98 9.24 9.74
N LYS A 37 6.12 9.11 9.06
CA LYS A 37 7.03 10.21 8.76
C LYS A 37 6.37 11.26 7.84
N LEU A 38 5.64 10.82 6.82
CA LEU A 38 4.86 11.70 5.95
C LEU A 38 3.85 12.50 6.77
N PHE A 39 3.07 11.85 7.63
CA PHE A 39 2.08 12.51 8.48
C PHE A 39 2.72 13.51 9.43
N LYS A 40 3.77 13.11 10.13
CA LYS A 40 4.51 13.97 11.06
C LYS A 40 5.07 15.21 10.35
N ASN A 41 5.72 15.03 9.20
CA ASN A 41 6.31 16.13 8.42
C ASN A 41 5.24 17.04 7.80
N SER A 42 4.03 16.51 7.56
CA SER A 42 2.86 17.28 7.11
C SER A 42 2.13 17.98 8.25
N GLY A 43 2.65 17.92 9.47
CA GLY A 43 2.09 18.59 10.65
C GLY A 43 0.83 17.93 11.19
N ILE A 44 0.61 16.63 10.94
CA ILE A 44 -0.46 15.86 11.57
C ILE A 44 0.07 15.33 12.90
N LYS A 45 -0.55 15.74 14.00
CA LYS A 45 -0.22 15.28 15.35
C LYS A 45 -1.16 14.14 15.73
N ILE A 46 -0.63 12.92 15.75
CA ILE A 46 -1.40 11.74 16.16
C ILE A 46 -1.06 11.47 17.62
N ALA A 47 -2.09 11.28 18.47
CA ALA A 47 -1.89 10.80 19.83
C ALA A 47 -1.17 9.44 19.79
N ASP A 48 -0.01 9.37 20.44
CA ASP A 48 0.92 8.24 20.32
C ASP A 48 0.40 7.02 21.09
N ASN A 49 -0.45 6.25 20.45
CA ASN A 49 -0.83 4.94 20.94
C ASN A 49 -0.94 3.98 19.74
N ARG A 50 0.23 3.43 19.32
CA ARG A 50 0.34 2.52 18.16
C ARG A 50 -0.48 1.23 18.32
N ASP A 51 -0.88 0.88 19.55
CA ASP A 51 -1.68 -0.31 19.83
C ASP A 51 -3.15 -0.13 19.46
N HIS A 52 -3.64 1.10 19.38
CA HIS A 52 -5.01 1.37 19.01
C HIS A 52 -5.23 1.27 17.48
N LEU A 53 -6.23 0.48 17.08
CA LEU A 53 -6.63 0.36 15.68
C LEU A 53 -7.17 1.68 15.11
N LEU A 54 -7.81 2.50 15.95
CA LEU A 54 -8.32 3.81 15.59
C LEU A 54 -7.61 4.87 16.43
N ALA A 55 -6.96 5.81 15.78
CA ALA A 55 -6.34 6.98 16.39
C ALA A 55 -6.96 8.26 15.84
N HIS A 56 -6.98 9.30 16.66
CA HIS A 56 -7.47 10.62 16.29
C HIS A 56 -6.30 11.60 16.20
N ALA A 57 -6.26 12.42 15.14
CA ALA A 57 -5.33 13.52 15.13
C ALA A 57 -5.81 14.61 16.10
N GLU A 58 -4.84 15.19 16.85
CA GLU A 58 -5.13 16.20 17.90
C GLU A 58 -5.44 17.58 17.32
N ASN A 59 -4.84 17.89 16.18
CA ASN A 59 -4.84 19.25 15.60
C ASN A 59 -5.63 19.38 14.30
N LEU A 60 -6.15 18.28 13.78
CA LEU A 60 -6.96 18.24 12.55
C LEU A 60 -8.11 17.23 12.72
N PRO A 61 -9.25 17.46 12.09
CA PRO A 61 -10.36 16.51 12.15
C PRO A 61 -10.10 15.29 11.23
N ILE A 62 -9.11 14.49 11.62
CA ILE A 62 -8.67 13.29 10.90
C ILE A 62 -8.72 12.10 11.86
N ASP A 63 -9.23 10.99 11.36
CA ASP A 63 -9.19 9.69 12.01
C ASP A 63 -8.28 8.76 11.23
N ILE A 64 -7.40 8.05 11.92
CA ILE A 64 -6.45 7.11 11.32
C ILE A 64 -6.80 5.71 11.76
N LEU A 65 -7.12 4.86 10.78
CA LEU A 65 -7.43 3.46 10.99
C LEU A 65 -6.19 2.62 10.63
N ARG A 66 -5.62 1.93 11.63
CA ARG A 66 -4.46 1.03 11.46
C ARG A 66 -4.94 -0.39 11.23
N VAL A 67 -4.76 -0.89 10.02
CA VAL A 67 -5.25 -2.22 9.58
C VAL A 67 -4.14 -2.99 8.86
N ARG A 68 -4.43 -4.20 8.43
CA ARG A 68 -3.57 -4.94 7.51
C ARG A 68 -3.59 -4.25 6.14
N ASP A 69 -2.48 -4.30 5.43
CA ASP A 69 -2.38 -3.70 4.09
C ASP A 69 -3.38 -4.30 3.09
N ASP A 70 -3.62 -5.60 3.16
CA ASP A 70 -4.60 -6.30 2.30
C ASP A 70 -6.03 -5.80 2.49
N ASP A 71 -6.37 -5.25 3.66
CA ASP A 71 -7.71 -4.75 3.97
C ASP A 71 -7.95 -3.33 3.43
N ILE A 72 -6.88 -2.53 3.26
CA ILE A 72 -6.98 -1.11 2.93
C ILE A 72 -7.75 -0.86 1.63
N PRO A 73 -7.47 -1.54 0.49
CA PRO A 73 -8.20 -1.30 -0.75
C PRO A 73 -9.71 -1.57 -0.60
N GLY A 74 -10.06 -2.69 0.05
CA GLY A 74 -11.45 -3.04 0.29
C GLY A 74 -12.19 -1.99 1.12
N LEU A 75 -11.57 -1.49 2.20
CA LEU A 75 -12.17 -0.45 3.05
C LEU A 75 -12.43 0.86 2.30
N VAL A 76 -11.57 1.24 1.35
CA VAL A 76 -11.77 2.42 0.49
C VAL A 76 -12.89 2.16 -0.51
N MET A 77 -12.85 1.03 -1.23
CA MET A 77 -13.85 0.65 -2.24
C MET A 77 -15.26 0.49 -1.63
N ASP A 78 -15.35 -0.04 -0.41
CA ASP A 78 -16.61 -0.20 0.33
C ASP A 78 -17.04 1.09 1.07
N HIS A 79 -16.32 2.19 0.86
CA HIS A 79 -16.59 3.52 1.45
C HIS A 79 -16.59 3.55 2.99
N VAL A 80 -15.92 2.59 3.64
CA VAL A 80 -15.74 2.55 5.10
C VAL A 80 -14.78 3.63 5.56
N VAL A 81 -13.77 3.90 4.74
CA VAL A 81 -12.83 5.02 4.92
C VAL A 81 -12.86 5.94 3.70
N ASP A 82 -12.39 7.17 3.88
CA ASP A 82 -12.34 8.15 2.79
C ASP A 82 -11.08 7.97 1.95
N TRP A 83 -9.95 7.69 2.61
CA TRP A 83 -8.63 7.49 1.99
C TRP A 83 -7.92 6.25 2.53
N GLY A 84 -6.96 5.75 1.73
CA GLY A 84 -6.05 4.68 2.13
C GLY A 84 -4.65 4.88 1.57
N ILE A 85 -3.62 4.54 2.35
CA ILE A 85 -2.23 4.47 1.88
C ILE A 85 -1.86 3.01 1.76
N VAL A 86 -1.52 2.58 0.55
CA VAL A 86 -1.29 1.18 0.21
C VAL A 86 -0.24 1.04 -0.90
N GLY A 87 0.42 -0.11 -1.01
CA GLY A 87 1.27 -0.44 -2.15
C GLY A 87 0.45 -0.74 -3.40
N GLN A 88 0.91 -0.28 -4.57
CA GLN A 88 0.23 -0.56 -5.85
C GLN A 88 0.06 -2.06 -6.10
N ASN A 89 1.02 -2.90 -5.66
CA ASN A 89 0.94 -4.35 -5.74
C ASN A 89 -0.28 -4.91 -5.00
N VAL A 90 -0.50 -4.48 -3.75
CA VAL A 90 -1.65 -4.92 -2.95
C VAL A 90 -2.95 -4.38 -3.54
N LEU A 91 -2.97 -3.12 -3.97
CA LEU A 91 -4.13 -2.49 -4.60
C LEU A 91 -4.59 -3.25 -5.84
N GLU A 92 -3.66 -3.56 -6.77
CA GLU A 92 -3.99 -4.28 -7.99
C GLU A 92 -4.41 -5.73 -7.73
N GLU A 93 -3.68 -6.43 -6.85
CA GLU A 93 -3.99 -7.80 -6.47
C GLU A 93 -5.41 -7.89 -5.88
N THR A 94 -5.73 -7.00 -4.91
CA THR A 94 -7.06 -6.94 -4.28
C THR A 94 -8.13 -6.55 -5.30
N THR A 95 -7.84 -5.61 -6.20
CA THR A 95 -8.81 -5.20 -7.23
C THR A 95 -9.17 -6.36 -8.15
N MET A 96 -8.18 -7.13 -8.62
CA MET A 96 -8.42 -8.30 -9.45
C MET A 96 -9.19 -9.40 -8.72
N GLN A 97 -8.86 -9.65 -7.44
CA GLN A 97 -9.61 -10.60 -6.62
C GLN A 97 -11.07 -10.18 -6.50
N ARG A 98 -11.33 -8.92 -6.13
CA ARG A 98 -12.69 -8.39 -5.97
C ARG A 98 -13.50 -8.43 -7.27
N GLN A 99 -12.87 -8.19 -8.42
CA GLN A 99 -13.52 -8.33 -9.73
C GLN A 99 -14.00 -9.76 -9.98
N ILE A 100 -13.20 -10.76 -9.64
CA ILE A 100 -13.57 -12.18 -9.76
C ILE A 100 -14.73 -12.53 -8.81
N ASP A 101 -14.70 -11.98 -7.60
CA ASP A 101 -15.73 -12.19 -6.58
C ASP A 101 -17.02 -11.38 -6.85
N GLY A 102 -17.06 -10.56 -7.90
CA GLY A 102 -18.20 -9.72 -8.24
C GLY A 102 -18.44 -8.57 -7.26
N LEU A 103 -17.42 -8.17 -6.51
CA LEU A 103 -17.48 -7.07 -5.55
C LEU A 103 -17.15 -5.74 -6.22
N TYR A 104 -17.58 -4.65 -5.58
CA TYR A 104 -17.30 -3.30 -6.07
C TYR A 104 -15.79 -2.97 -5.99
N THR A 105 -15.26 -2.31 -7.04
CA THR A 105 -13.83 -2.00 -7.19
C THR A 105 -13.53 -0.55 -7.53
N GLY A 106 -14.50 0.36 -7.30
CA GLY A 106 -14.32 1.79 -7.58
C GLY A 106 -13.45 2.49 -6.55
N TYR A 107 -12.45 3.19 -7.03
CA TYR A 107 -11.58 4.08 -6.25
C TYR A 107 -10.94 5.14 -7.16
N ASN A 108 -10.39 6.20 -6.56
CA ASN A 108 -9.57 7.20 -7.24
C ASN A 108 -8.12 7.11 -6.75
N GLU A 109 -7.15 7.07 -7.64
CA GLU A 109 -5.76 7.30 -7.28
C GLU A 109 -5.55 8.81 -7.07
N VAL A 110 -5.33 9.22 -5.82
CA VAL A 110 -5.18 10.63 -5.44
C VAL A 110 -3.77 11.12 -5.76
N MET A 111 -2.75 10.34 -5.36
CA MET A 111 -1.34 10.64 -5.67
C MET A 111 -0.40 9.47 -5.38
N LYS A 112 0.73 9.43 -6.09
CA LYS A 112 1.88 8.60 -5.76
C LYS A 112 2.68 9.23 -4.62
N LEU A 113 3.24 8.40 -3.73
CA LEU A 113 3.88 8.90 -2.51
C LEU A 113 5.42 8.86 -2.56
N ASN A 114 5.99 8.33 -3.66
CA ASN A 114 7.44 8.27 -3.92
C ASN A 114 8.25 7.60 -2.79
N PHE A 115 7.65 6.62 -2.12
CA PHE A 115 8.33 5.76 -1.15
C PHE A 115 7.75 4.34 -1.19
N GLY A 116 8.40 3.44 -0.47
CA GLY A 116 7.95 2.06 -0.41
C GLY A 116 8.16 1.31 -1.72
N ASP A 117 9.20 1.69 -2.49
CA ASP A 117 9.54 1.02 -3.73
C ASP A 117 9.87 -0.45 -3.48
N CYS A 118 9.28 -1.30 -4.30
CA CYS A 118 9.58 -2.72 -4.36
C CYS A 118 9.23 -3.27 -5.73
N ARG A 119 9.69 -4.48 -5.99
CA ARG A 119 9.37 -5.20 -7.19
C ARG A 119 8.85 -6.59 -6.86
N LEU A 120 7.88 -7.04 -7.61
CA LEU A 120 7.42 -8.41 -7.60
C LEU A 120 8.24 -9.18 -8.62
N SER A 121 9.00 -10.16 -8.18
CA SER A 121 9.96 -10.85 -9.04
C SER A 121 9.84 -12.36 -8.91
N VAL A 122 10.12 -13.04 -10.01
CA VAL A 122 10.32 -14.48 -10.02
C VAL A 122 11.72 -14.78 -9.51
N ALA A 123 11.82 -15.77 -8.62
CA ALA A 123 13.08 -16.30 -8.16
C ALA A 123 13.07 -17.84 -8.23
N ILE A 124 14.21 -18.40 -8.60
CA ILE A 124 14.43 -19.84 -8.76
C ILE A 124 15.61 -20.29 -7.91
N PRO A 125 15.75 -21.59 -7.60
CA PRO A 125 16.96 -22.14 -7.00
C PRO A 125 18.22 -21.74 -7.76
N THR A 126 19.29 -21.36 -7.04
CA THR A 126 20.53 -20.82 -7.62
C THR A 126 21.20 -21.74 -8.63
N GLU A 127 21.05 -23.05 -8.44
CA GLU A 127 21.61 -24.11 -9.31
C GLU A 127 20.86 -24.27 -10.64
N LYS A 128 19.63 -23.75 -10.77
CA LYS A 128 18.86 -23.86 -12.01
C LYS A 128 19.33 -22.79 -13.01
N GLU A 129 19.39 -23.16 -14.28
CA GLU A 129 19.58 -22.22 -15.38
C GLU A 129 18.30 -21.43 -15.65
N TRP A 130 18.43 -20.27 -16.27
CA TRP A 130 17.33 -19.40 -16.62
C TRP A 130 17.50 -18.85 -18.04
N HIS A 131 16.50 -19.05 -18.89
CA HIS A 131 16.47 -18.58 -20.28
C HIS A 131 15.24 -17.67 -20.55
N GLY A 132 14.34 -17.56 -19.58
CA GLY A 132 13.14 -16.71 -19.66
C GLY A 132 11.91 -17.37 -19.06
N LEU A 133 10.80 -16.62 -19.05
CA LEU A 133 9.54 -17.06 -18.44
C LEU A 133 9.01 -18.41 -18.95
N LYS A 134 9.39 -18.82 -20.16
CA LYS A 134 9.02 -20.13 -20.72
C LYS A 134 9.57 -21.32 -19.92
N ASP A 135 10.65 -21.14 -19.18
CA ASP A 135 11.20 -22.19 -18.30
C ASP A 135 10.25 -22.54 -17.14
N LEU A 136 9.23 -21.71 -16.92
CA LEU A 136 8.21 -21.91 -15.88
C LEU A 136 6.99 -22.70 -16.39
N GLU A 137 6.97 -23.15 -17.65
CA GLU A 137 5.87 -23.95 -18.18
C GLU A 137 5.65 -25.21 -17.36
N GLY A 138 4.44 -25.41 -16.84
CA GLY A 138 4.07 -26.54 -15.99
C GLY A 138 4.60 -26.53 -14.56
N CYS A 139 5.46 -25.56 -14.19
CA CYS A 139 6.04 -25.43 -12.86
C CYS A 139 5.00 -25.05 -11.79
N ARG A 140 5.31 -25.42 -10.55
CA ARG A 140 4.61 -24.92 -9.35
C ARG A 140 5.31 -23.65 -8.89
N ILE A 141 4.57 -22.55 -8.78
CA ILE A 141 5.12 -21.26 -8.35
C ILE A 141 4.41 -20.83 -7.07
N ALA A 142 5.18 -20.69 -5.99
CA ALA A 142 4.66 -20.19 -4.73
C ALA A 142 4.63 -18.66 -4.74
N THR A 143 3.53 -18.06 -4.27
CA THR A 143 3.33 -16.62 -4.29
C THR A 143 2.26 -16.17 -3.30
N THR A 144 2.35 -14.91 -2.85
CA THR A 144 1.28 -14.17 -2.17
C THR A 144 0.46 -13.31 -3.14
N TYR A 145 0.88 -13.24 -4.44
CA TYR A 145 0.28 -12.39 -5.48
C TYR A 145 -0.18 -13.23 -6.69
N PRO A 146 -1.16 -14.14 -6.52
CA PRO A 146 -1.55 -15.07 -7.58
C PRO A 146 -2.17 -14.40 -8.81
N PHE A 147 -2.85 -13.26 -8.65
CA PHE A 147 -3.53 -12.60 -9.77
C PHE A 147 -2.55 -11.79 -10.61
N LEU A 148 -1.63 -11.03 -9.99
CA LEU A 148 -0.56 -10.34 -10.68
C LEU A 148 0.32 -11.32 -11.46
N LEU A 149 0.73 -12.40 -10.81
CA LEU A 149 1.52 -13.46 -11.46
C LEU A 149 0.77 -14.06 -12.64
N ARG A 150 -0.50 -14.45 -12.46
CA ARG A 150 -1.32 -15.05 -13.52
C ARG A 150 -1.46 -14.12 -14.72
N ARG A 151 -1.68 -12.83 -14.49
CA ARG A 151 -1.78 -11.83 -15.56
C ARG A 151 -0.53 -11.82 -16.44
N VAL A 152 0.66 -11.78 -15.82
CA VAL A 152 1.92 -11.76 -16.58
C VAL A 152 2.17 -13.08 -17.29
N MET A 153 1.95 -14.22 -16.63
CA MET A 153 2.14 -15.54 -17.25
C MET A 153 1.21 -15.73 -18.46
N GLN A 154 -0.03 -15.26 -18.39
CA GLN A 154 -0.98 -15.29 -19.51
C GLN A 154 -0.49 -14.45 -20.69
N GLN A 155 0.06 -13.24 -20.45
CA GLN A 155 0.63 -12.40 -21.50
C GLN A 155 1.78 -13.08 -22.26
N HIS A 156 2.54 -13.93 -21.58
CA HIS A 156 3.64 -14.71 -22.15
C HIS A 156 3.23 -16.12 -22.60
N SER A 157 1.94 -16.47 -22.50
CA SER A 157 1.41 -17.79 -22.84
C SER A 157 2.16 -18.91 -22.10
N VAL A 158 2.34 -18.76 -20.79
CA VAL A 158 2.96 -19.72 -19.88
C VAL A 158 1.88 -20.28 -18.95
N ASN A 159 1.73 -21.61 -18.94
CA ASN A 159 0.85 -22.31 -18.02
C ASN A 159 1.64 -22.76 -16.79
N PHE A 160 1.15 -22.51 -15.60
CA PHE A 160 1.80 -22.86 -14.35
C PHE A 160 0.76 -23.26 -13.29
N LYS A 161 1.23 -23.82 -12.19
CA LYS A 161 0.40 -24.15 -11.02
C LYS A 161 0.74 -23.18 -9.89
N SER A 162 -0.23 -22.39 -9.48
CA SER A 162 -0.07 -21.46 -8.34
C SER A 162 -0.13 -22.23 -7.02
N VAL A 163 0.83 -21.97 -6.14
CA VAL A 163 0.84 -22.40 -4.74
C VAL A 163 0.69 -21.17 -3.88
N LEU A 164 -0.51 -20.96 -3.34
CA LEU A 164 -0.79 -19.78 -2.53
C LEU A 164 -0.20 -19.94 -1.13
N LEU A 165 0.63 -18.98 -0.72
CA LEU A 165 1.17 -18.87 0.64
C LEU A 165 0.91 -17.44 1.16
N THR A 166 0.68 -17.32 2.47
CA THR A 166 0.41 -16.02 3.14
C THR A 166 1.66 -15.44 3.82
N GLY A 167 2.84 -15.94 3.48
CA GLY A 167 4.14 -15.51 4.00
C GLY A 167 5.18 -16.61 3.88
N SER A 168 6.45 -16.29 4.11
CA SER A 168 7.58 -17.22 4.03
C SER A 168 7.64 -18.00 2.71
N VAL A 169 7.33 -17.31 1.62
CA VAL A 169 7.27 -17.90 0.26
C VAL A 169 8.62 -18.45 -0.15
N GLU A 170 9.71 -17.82 0.30
CA GLU A 170 11.10 -18.15 -0.01
C GLU A 170 11.54 -19.56 0.47
N VAL A 171 10.83 -20.14 1.43
CA VAL A 171 11.16 -21.51 1.90
C VAL A 171 10.49 -22.60 1.06
N ALA A 172 9.52 -22.25 0.23
CA ALA A 172 8.70 -23.22 -0.52
C ALA A 172 9.52 -24.15 -1.43
N PRO A 173 10.54 -23.72 -2.18
CA PRO A 173 11.35 -24.62 -3.00
C PRO A 173 12.14 -25.63 -2.17
N ARG A 174 12.73 -25.22 -1.06
CA ARG A 174 13.47 -26.12 -0.16
C ARG A 174 12.56 -27.14 0.53
N ALA A 175 11.31 -26.76 0.78
CA ALA A 175 10.29 -27.64 1.34
C ALA A 175 9.65 -28.59 0.29
N GLY A 176 10.05 -28.49 -0.99
CA GLY A 176 9.47 -29.29 -2.08
C GLY A 176 8.04 -28.91 -2.46
N LEU A 177 7.55 -27.75 -1.99
CA LEU A 177 6.20 -27.27 -2.26
C LEU A 177 6.07 -26.60 -3.63
N ALA A 178 7.16 -25.98 -4.11
CA ALA A 178 7.18 -25.24 -5.37
C ALA A 178 8.52 -25.41 -6.09
N ASP A 179 8.53 -25.14 -7.38
CA ASP A 179 9.71 -25.23 -8.25
C ASP A 179 10.38 -23.87 -8.44
N ALA A 180 9.60 -22.79 -8.22
CA ALA A 180 9.99 -21.38 -8.25
C ALA A 180 9.10 -20.61 -7.28
N ILE A 181 9.46 -19.34 -7.03
CA ILE A 181 8.62 -18.41 -6.28
C ILE A 181 8.39 -17.11 -7.07
N CYS A 182 7.33 -16.40 -6.70
CA CYS A 182 7.10 -15.04 -7.13
C CYS A 182 6.70 -14.22 -5.91
N ASP A 183 7.58 -13.33 -5.46
CA ASP A 183 7.36 -12.55 -4.24
C ASP A 183 8.00 -11.17 -4.32
N LEU A 184 7.68 -10.31 -3.34
CA LEU A 184 8.25 -8.97 -3.24
C LEU A 184 9.73 -9.01 -2.89
N VAL A 185 10.50 -8.29 -3.69
CA VAL A 185 11.94 -8.14 -3.51
C VAL A 185 12.25 -6.66 -3.30
N CYS A 186 12.89 -6.34 -2.17
CA CYS A 186 13.47 -5.02 -1.92
C CYS A 186 14.99 -5.05 -2.19
N THR A 187 15.73 -5.85 -1.41
CA THR A 187 17.20 -5.95 -1.51
C THR A 187 17.69 -7.29 -2.07
N GLY A 188 16.85 -8.33 -2.07
CA GLY A 188 17.21 -9.68 -2.49
C GLY A 188 17.97 -10.52 -1.44
N ALA A 189 18.32 -9.96 -0.29
CA ALA A 189 19.09 -10.67 0.75
C ALA A 189 18.36 -11.92 1.27
N THR A 190 17.04 -11.84 1.44
CA THR A 190 16.22 -12.98 1.88
C THR A 190 16.21 -14.11 0.86
N LEU A 191 16.21 -13.79 -0.44
CA LEU A 191 16.29 -14.79 -1.49
C LEU A 191 17.62 -15.54 -1.43
N GLN A 192 18.72 -14.80 -1.36
CA GLN A 192 20.08 -15.39 -1.32
C GLN A 192 20.27 -16.30 -0.10
N SER A 193 19.79 -15.89 1.09
CA SER A 193 19.88 -16.71 2.31
C SER A 193 19.08 -18.02 2.21
N ASN A 194 18.10 -18.09 1.32
CA ASN A 194 17.30 -19.29 1.04
C ASN A 194 17.77 -20.06 -0.22
N GLY A 195 18.92 -19.71 -0.79
CA GLY A 195 19.48 -20.39 -1.96
C GLY A 195 18.71 -20.10 -3.26
N LEU A 196 18.08 -18.92 -3.33
CA LEU A 196 17.34 -18.46 -4.49
C LEU A 196 18.05 -17.30 -5.19
N LYS A 197 17.89 -17.22 -6.49
CA LYS A 197 18.28 -16.07 -7.31
C LYS A 197 17.07 -15.44 -7.97
N GLU A 198 17.00 -14.11 -7.92
CA GLU A 198 16.03 -13.34 -8.68
C GLU A 198 16.38 -13.42 -10.17
N VAL A 199 15.38 -13.69 -11.02
CA VAL A 199 15.60 -13.91 -12.46
C VAL A 199 14.76 -13.02 -13.36
N GLU A 200 13.58 -12.61 -12.91
CA GLU A 200 12.67 -11.79 -13.71
C GLU A 200 11.83 -10.89 -12.82
N THR A 201 11.81 -9.59 -13.08
CA THR A 201 10.89 -8.65 -12.43
C THR A 201 9.61 -8.56 -13.24
N ILE A 202 8.48 -8.92 -12.64
CA ILE A 202 7.19 -8.94 -13.32
C ILE A 202 6.30 -7.73 -13.02
N TYR A 203 6.59 -7.02 -11.93
CA TYR A 203 5.83 -5.84 -11.53
C TYR A 203 6.67 -4.93 -10.62
N THR A 204 6.56 -3.62 -10.80
CA THR A 204 7.16 -2.63 -9.88
C THR A 204 6.06 -1.90 -9.13
N SER A 205 6.29 -1.60 -7.86
CA SER A 205 5.30 -1.02 -6.97
C SER A 205 5.90 0.06 -6.08
N GLN A 206 5.11 1.07 -5.79
CA GLN A 206 5.37 2.08 -4.79
C GLN A 206 4.09 2.33 -3.96
N ALA A 207 4.20 3.09 -2.88
CA ALA A 207 3.05 3.52 -2.12
C ALA A 207 2.21 4.54 -2.90
N VAL A 208 0.88 4.39 -2.80
CA VAL A 208 -0.10 5.32 -3.36
C VAL A 208 -1.11 5.72 -2.31
N LEU A 209 -1.58 6.95 -2.40
CA LEU A 209 -2.76 7.43 -1.71
C LEU A 209 -3.96 7.21 -2.62
N ILE A 210 -4.90 6.41 -2.17
CA ILE A 210 -6.17 6.16 -2.86
C ILE A 210 -7.32 6.78 -2.09
N GLY A 211 -8.36 7.17 -2.77
CA GLY A 211 -9.58 7.73 -2.21
C GLY A 211 -10.81 6.99 -2.73
N ARG A 212 -11.88 7.05 -1.97
CA ARG A 212 -13.20 6.62 -2.42
C ARG A 212 -13.58 7.39 -3.69
N ASP A 213 -14.33 6.77 -4.57
CA ASP A 213 -14.78 7.38 -5.83
C ASP A 213 -16.04 8.24 -5.68
N GLN A 214 -16.64 8.25 -4.49
CA GLN A 214 -17.74 9.14 -4.16
C GLN A 214 -17.25 10.50 -3.66
N GLU A 215 -18.03 11.55 -3.92
CA GLU A 215 -17.75 12.90 -3.42
C GLU A 215 -17.66 12.92 -1.89
N LEU A 216 -16.68 13.65 -1.40
CA LEU A 216 -16.53 13.92 0.02
C LEU A 216 -17.51 15.04 0.44
N TYR A 217 -17.95 15.01 1.70
CA TYR A 217 -18.62 16.18 2.28
C TYR A 217 -17.70 17.39 2.24
N PRO A 218 -18.24 18.64 2.08
CA PRO A 218 -17.42 19.86 1.93
C PRO A 218 -16.36 20.03 3.02
N GLU A 219 -16.69 19.68 4.27
CA GLU A 219 -15.75 19.77 5.39
C GLU A 219 -14.57 18.80 5.24
N LYS A 220 -14.84 17.58 4.78
CA LYS A 220 -13.80 16.57 4.51
C LYS A 220 -12.96 16.96 3.29
N GLN A 221 -13.61 17.52 2.25
CA GLN A 221 -12.91 17.97 1.04
C GLN A 221 -11.89 19.06 1.36
N ALA A 222 -12.26 20.04 2.20
CA ALA A 222 -11.32 21.08 2.61
C ALA A 222 -10.09 20.52 3.35
N ILE A 223 -10.28 19.48 4.18
CA ILE A 223 -9.17 18.79 4.85
C ILE A 223 -8.34 18.01 3.84
N ALA A 224 -8.98 17.32 2.92
CA ALA A 224 -8.33 16.55 1.86
C ALA A 224 -7.43 17.45 1.01
N ASP A 225 -7.94 18.59 0.55
CA ASP A 225 -7.19 19.58 -0.25
C ASP A 225 -5.97 20.12 0.51
N LEU A 226 -6.15 20.43 1.80
CA LEU A 226 -5.04 20.85 2.68
C LEU A 226 -3.97 19.79 2.79
N LEU A 227 -4.35 18.51 2.98
CA LEU A 227 -3.42 17.41 3.10
C LEU A 227 -2.68 17.13 1.80
N ILE A 228 -3.35 17.16 0.66
CA ILE A 228 -2.71 16.98 -0.65
C ILE A 228 -1.61 18.05 -0.86
N GLN A 229 -1.89 19.31 -0.53
CA GLN A 229 -0.88 20.38 -0.64
C GLN A 229 0.32 20.11 0.28
N ARG A 230 0.07 19.71 1.54
CA ARG A 230 1.12 19.41 2.52
C ARG A 230 1.95 18.19 2.11
N PHE A 231 1.31 17.11 1.66
CA PHE A 231 1.99 15.91 1.18
C PHE A 231 2.86 16.21 -0.02
N LYS A 232 2.35 16.96 -1.01
CA LYS A 232 3.15 17.41 -2.16
C LYS A 232 4.37 18.21 -1.73
N GLY A 233 4.22 19.12 -0.77
CA GLY A 233 5.33 19.90 -0.24
C GLY A 233 6.38 19.05 0.47
N VAL A 234 5.95 18.10 1.31
CA VAL A 234 6.85 17.19 2.03
C VAL A 234 7.59 16.28 1.06
N LEU A 235 6.89 15.67 0.08
CA LEU A 235 7.49 14.77 -0.89
C LEU A 235 8.47 15.50 -1.81
N ALA A 236 8.17 16.71 -2.24
CA ALA A 236 9.08 17.54 -3.04
C ALA A 236 10.34 17.97 -2.26
N ALA A 237 10.25 18.07 -0.94
CA ALA A 237 11.39 18.47 -0.09
C ALA A 237 12.39 17.32 0.17
N VAL A 238 11.99 16.06 -0.04
CA VAL A 238 12.87 14.88 0.24
C VAL A 238 14.16 14.95 -0.58
N ASP A 239 14.07 15.35 -1.85
CA ASP A 239 15.22 15.44 -2.76
C ASP A 239 15.84 16.85 -2.78
N SER A 240 15.30 17.79 -1.99
CA SER A 240 15.78 19.16 -1.93
C SER A 240 16.79 19.35 -0.79
N LYS A 241 17.89 20.03 -1.07
CA LYS A 241 18.88 20.42 -0.07
C LYS A 241 18.97 21.93 -0.01
N TYR A 242 18.90 22.47 1.20
CA TYR A 242 19.13 23.89 1.43
C TYR A 242 20.65 24.11 1.59
N ILE A 243 21.23 24.93 0.72
CA ILE A 243 22.65 25.32 0.80
C ILE A 243 22.70 26.75 1.31
N MET A 244 23.32 26.96 2.47
CA MET A 244 23.65 28.28 3.01
C MET A 244 25.14 28.47 2.94
N MET A 245 25.60 29.55 2.27
CA MET A 245 26.99 29.90 2.19
C MET A 245 27.22 31.38 2.44
N ASN A 246 28.34 31.73 3.06
CA ASN A 246 28.80 33.11 3.12
C ASN A 246 29.68 33.37 1.88
N ALA A 247 29.27 34.31 1.05
CA ALA A 247 30.06 34.75 -0.09
C ALA A 247 30.43 36.23 0.07
N PRO A 248 31.67 36.65 -0.30
CA PRO A 248 32.04 38.06 -0.35
C PRO A 248 31.08 38.81 -1.29
N ARG A 249 30.56 39.95 -0.84
CA ARG A 249 29.59 40.75 -1.59
C ARG A 249 30.04 41.12 -3.02
N ALA A 250 31.35 41.25 -3.22
CA ALA A 250 31.96 41.55 -4.53
C ALA A 250 31.94 40.37 -5.54
N LYS A 251 31.49 39.18 -5.11
CA LYS A 251 31.35 37.96 -5.98
C LYS A 251 29.91 37.48 -6.13
N LEU A 252 28.94 38.30 -5.71
CA LEU A 252 27.52 38.09 -5.94
C LEU A 252 27.13 38.93 -7.16
N GLU A 253 27.29 38.38 -8.35
CA GLU A 253 26.69 38.88 -9.60
C GLU A 253 25.48 38.02 -9.97
#